data_8a948a7b33e683a85353e7bdd83a96a5
#
_entry.id   8a948a7b33e683a85353e7bdd83a96a5
#
_cell.length_a   1.000
_cell.length_b   1.000
_cell.length_c   1.000
_cell.angle_alpha   90.00
_cell.angle_beta   90.00
_cell.angle_gamma   90.00
#
_symmetry.space_group_name_H-M   'P 1'
#
loop_
_entity.id
_entity.type
_entity.pdbx_description
1 polymer ?
#
loop_
_entity_poly.entity_id
_entity_poly.type
_entity_poly.pdbx_seq_one_letter_code
_entity_poly.pdbx_strand_id
1 'polypeptide(L)' 'MSKSCKGLAMEMVKCLSESDCVKVQNRPYRECAKETSPCISSECVGLRETYFNCKRG' A
#
# COMPACT_ATOMS: atom_id res chain seq x y z
N MET A 1 -4.63 -4.24 -20.67
CA MET A 1 -5.79 -4.36 -19.80
C MET A 1 -5.49 -3.89 -18.38
N SER A 2 -6.26 -3.01 -17.87
CA SER A 2 -6.03 -2.49 -16.53
C SER A 2 -6.44 -3.51 -15.47
N LYS A 3 -5.71 -3.49 -14.35
CA LYS A 3 -6.05 -4.33 -13.23
C LYS A 3 -7.28 -3.77 -12.52
N SER A 4 -8.05 -4.64 -11.91
CA SER A 4 -9.19 -4.19 -11.12
C SER A 4 -8.70 -3.48 -9.87
N CYS A 5 -9.51 -2.59 -9.33
CA CYS A 5 -9.15 -1.89 -8.09
C CYS A 5 -8.93 -2.89 -6.95
N LYS A 6 -9.68 -3.98 -6.97
CA LYS A 6 -9.53 -5.02 -5.97
C LYS A 6 -8.15 -5.67 -6.06
N GLY A 7 -7.67 -5.93 -7.27
CA GLY A 7 -6.35 -6.51 -7.45
C GLY A 7 -5.26 -5.57 -6.96
N LEU A 8 -5.41 -4.28 -7.25
CA LEU A 8 -4.46 -3.28 -6.78
C LEU A 8 -4.46 -3.20 -5.26
N ALA A 9 -5.63 -3.29 -4.65
CA ALA A 9 -5.73 -3.24 -3.19
C ALA A 9 -5.00 -4.43 -2.56
N MET A 10 -5.15 -5.61 -3.16
CA MET A 10 -4.49 -6.79 -2.64
C MET A 10 -2.97 -6.68 -2.76
N GLU A 11 -2.48 -6.16 -3.87
CA GLU A 11 -1.05 -5.97 -4.04
C GLU A 11 -0.52 -4.93 -3.06
N MET A 12 -1.28 -3.86 -2.84
CA MET A 12 -0.89 -2.83 -1.89
C MET A 12 -0.81 -3.39 -0.48
N VAL A 13 -1.82 -4.14 -0.06
CA VAL A 13 -1.84 -4.74 1.28
C VAL A 13 -0.66 -5.68 1.45
N LYS A 14 -0.40 -6.50 0.44
CA LYS A 14 0.73 -7.43 0.51
C LYS A 14 2.04 -6.67 0.65
N CYS A 15 2.23 -5.62 -0.15
CA CYS A 15 3.44 -4.82 -0.10
C CYS A 15 3.61 -4.17 1.27
N LEU A 16 2.54 -3.58 1.79
CA LEU A 16 2.60 -2.91 3.08
C LEU A 16 2.81 -3.89 4.24
N SER A 17 2.17 -5.04 4.18
CA SER A 17 2.31 -6.02 5.26
C SER A 17 3.71 -6.61 5.31
N GLU A 18 4.46 -6.54 4.22
CA GLU A 18 5.85 -6.97 4.20
C GLU A 18 6.81 -5.85 4.59
N SER A 19 6.30 -4.64 4.75
CA SER A 19 7.13 -3.51 5.14
C SER A 19 7.44 -3.57 6.64
N ASP A 20 8.53 -2.91 7.02
CA ASP A 20 8.93 -2.85 8.43
C ASP A 20 7.87 -2.18 9.29
N CYS A 21 7.12 -1.25 8.69
CA CYS A 21 6.06 -0.55 9.42
C CYS A 21 5.06 -1.52 10.03
N VAL A 22 4.72 -2.58 9.31
CA VAL A 22 3.79 -3.58 9.79
C VAL A 22 4.51 -4.69 10.55
N LYS A 23 5.61 -5.19 10.01
CA LYS A 23 6.31 -6.33 10.59
C LYS A 23 7.04 -5.99 11.89
N VAL A 24 7.73 -4.86 11.89
CA VAL A 24 8.57 -4.48 13.02
C VAL A 24 7.78 -3.67 14.05
N GLN A 25 7.03 -2.69 13.59
CA GLN A 25 6.28 -1.81 14.48
C GLN A 25 4.92 -2.36 14.85
N ASN A 26 4.51 -3.46 14.23
CA ASN A 26 3.22 -4.09 14.50
C ASN A 26 2.04 -3.14 14.31
N ARG A 27 2.16 -2.23 13.35
CA ARG A 27 1.10 -1.28 13.05
C ARG A 27 0.22 -1.83 11.93
N PRO A 28 -1.08 -1.52 11.94
CA PRO A 28 -1.96 -1.94 10.84
C PRO A 28 -1.54 -1.28 9.54
N TYR A 29 -1.69 -2.03 8.44
CA TYR A 29 -1.29 -1.51 7.13
C TYR A 29 -2.01 -0.22 6.77
N ARG A 30 -3.20 -0.01 7.31
CA ARG A 30 -3.96 1.22 7.06
C ARG A 30 -3.22 2.46 7.52
N GLU A 31 -2.63 2.38 8.70
CA GLU A 31 -1.86 3.50 9.23
C GLU A 31 -0.57 3.68 8.45
N CYS A 32 0.07 2.57 8.09
CA CYS A 32 1.29 2.63 7.29
C CYS A 32 1.03 3.26 5.92
N ALA A 33 -0.15 3.01 5.37
CA ALA A 33 -0.52 3.56 4.07
C ALA A 33 -0.75 5.07 4.15
N LYS A 34 -1.23 5.55 5.28
CA LYS A 34 -1.48 6.98 5.46
C LYS A 34 -0.19 7.77 5.63
N GLU A 35 0.80 7.17 6.26
CA GLU A 35 2.05 7.84 6.51
C GLU A 35 3.08 7.51 5.44
N THR A 36 3.79 8.53 5.00
CA THR A 36 4.90 8.35 4.08
C THR A 36 6.14 8.07 4.90
N SER A 37 6.16 6.90 5.53
CA SER A 37 7.26 6.51 6.39
C SER A 37 8.47 6.05 5.57
N PRO A 38 9.70 6.32 6.03
CA PRO A 38 10.88 5.81 5.34
C PRO A 38 10.95 4.29 5.34
N CYS A 39 10.15 3.64 6.18
CA CYS A 39 10.08 2.19 6.21
C CYS A 39 9.32 1.61 5.02
N ILE A 40 8.59 2.45 4.30
CA ILE A 40 7.77 2.01 3.17
C ILE A 40 8.53 2.27 1.88
N SER A 41 8.67 1.22 1.06
CA SER A 41 9.37 1.35 -0.21
C SER A 41 8.58 2.20 -1.19
N SER A 42 9.28 2.76 -2.17
CA SER A 42 8.62 3.57 -3.19
C SER A 42 7.64 2.74 -4.02
N GLU A 43 7.89 1.44 -4.14
CA GLU A 43 6.97 0.56 -4.84
C GLU A 43 5.61 0.50 -4.15
N CYS A 44 5.63 0.40 -2.82
CA CYS A 44 4.40 0.40 -2.05
C CYS A 44 3.66 1.72 -2.17
N VAL A 45 4.41 2.82 -2.16
CA VAL A 45 3.82 4.15 -2.33
C VAL A 45 3.16 4.26 -3.70
N GLY A 46 3.83 3.76 -4.73
CA GLY A 46 3.27 3.78 -6.08
C GLY A 46 1.99 2.96 -6.18
N LEU A 47 1.98 1.79 -5.56
CA LEU A 47 0.78 0.94 -5.55
C LEU A 47 -0.37 1.64 -4.83
N ARG A 48 -0.07 2.30 -3.72
CA ARG A 48 -1.08 3.02 -2.96
C ARG A 48 -1.71 4.12 -3.80
N GLU A 49 -0.89 4.90 -4.48
CA GLU A 49 -1.39 5.98 -5.31
C GLU A 49 -2.21 5.45 -6.48
N THR A 50 -1.75 4.39 -7.10
CA THR A 50 -2.47 3.77 -8.20
C THR A 50 -3.83 3.26 -7.73
N TYR A 51 -3.87 2.67 -6.56
CA TYR A 51 -5.13 2.19 -6.00
C TYR A 51 -6.09 3.33 -5.71
N PHE A 52 -5.61 4.40 -5.10
CA PHE A 52 -6.45 5.56 -4.80
C PHE A 52 -6.99 6.19 -6.08
N ASN A 53 -6.16 6.30 -7.10
CA ASN A 53 -6.61 6.84 -8.38
C ASN A 53 -7.68 5.94 -9.00
N CYS A 54 -7.54 4.64 -8.85
CA CYS A 54 -8.52 3.69 -9.35
C CYS A 54 -9.87 3.88 -8.65
N LYS A 55 -9.85 4.09 -7.34
CA LYS A 55 -11.07 4.30 -6.58
C LYS A 55 -11.76 5.61 -6.96
N ARG A 56 -10.95 6.62 -7.25
CA ARG A 56 -11.51 7.93 -7.62
C ARG A 56 -12.10 7.93 -9.01
N GLY A 57 -11.50 7.19 -9.90
CA GLY A 57 -11.94 7.09 -11.28
C GLY A 57 -13.13 6.17 -11.41
#